data_29ea3031aba7a9aa5997b9c36805359f
#
_entry.id   29ea3031aba7a9aa5997b9c36805359f
#
_cell.length_a   1.000
_cell.length_b   1.000
_cell.length_c   1.000
_cell.angle_alpha   90.00
_cell.angle_beta   90.00
_cell.angle_gamma   90.00
#
_symmetry.space_group_name_H-M   'P 1'
#
loop_
_entity.id
_entity.type
_entity.pdbx_description
1 polymer ?
#
loop_
_entity_poly.entity_id
_entity_poly.type
_entity_poly.pdbx_seq_one_letter_code
_entity_poly.pdbx_strand_id
1 'polypeptide(L)'
;MFEKTKIDEVREAARKWEEEKVAKSVARFPERKERFEFTSGIETKRIYTPADIEDLDYCEDLGMPRQYPFTRGVQDTMYRGKFWTMRMYAGFSTAEESNKRYKYLIENGSSGLSVAFDLATQMGYDSSEEISQGAVGKVGVAIDSLKDMERRFDGITLDKVTTSL
;
A
#
# COMPACT_ATOMS: atom_id res chain seq x y z
N MET A 1 2.58 22.30 -20.24
CA MET A 1 3.86 21.81 -19.63
C MET A 1 5.00 21.88 -20.64
N PHE A 2 4.80 21.43 -21.85
CA PHE A 2 5.81 21.46 -22.93
C PHE A 2 5.46 22.51 -23.98
N GLU A 3 6.46 23.09 -24.67
CA GLU A 3 6.24 23.98 -25.80
C GLU A 3 5.66 23.20 -26.99
N LYS A 4 4.64 23.75 -27.64
CA LYS A 4 3.93 23.07 -28.75
C LYS A 4 4.87 22.65 -29.89
N THR A 5 5.81 23.52 -30.23
CA THR A 5 6.83 23.22 -31.27
C THR A 5 7.68 22.00 -30.92
N LYS A 6 8.03 21.82 -29.64
CA LYS A 6 8.78 20.64 -29.15
C LYS A 6 7.95 19.38 -29.17
N ILE A 7 6.67 19.48 -28.90
CA ILE A 7 5.73 18.35 -29.00
C ILE A 7 5.62 17.88 -30.46
N ASP A 8 5.51 18.80 -31.42
CA ASP A 8 5.45 18.46 -32.85
C ASP A 8 6.75 17.81 -33.34
N GLU A 9 7.91 18.28 -32.89
CA GLU A 9 9.21 17.64 -33.16
C GLU A 9 9.24 16.19 -32.62
N VAL A 10 8.72 15.95 -31.41
CA VAL A 10 8.66 14.61 -30.80
C VAL A 10 7.72 13.69 -31.58
N ARG A 11 6.55 14.18 -32.00
CA ARG A 11 5.61 13.40 -32.83
C ARG A 11 6.25 12.97 -34.15
N GLU A 12 6.92 13.88 -34.83
CA GLU A 12 7.58 13.58 -36.09
C GLU A 12 8.75 12.61 -35.89
N ALA A 13 9.52 12.77 -34.82
CA ALA A 13 10.59 11.81 -34.49
C ALA A 13 10.04 10.41 -34.18
N ALA A 14 8.95 10.31 -33.44
CA ALA A 14 8.29 9.03 -33.14
C ALA A 14 7.75 8.37 -34.42
N ARG A 15 7.10 9.15 -35.30
CA ARG A 15 6.62 8.64 -36.60
C ARG A 15 7.76 8.09 -37.45
N LYS A 16 8.87 8.82 -37.60
CA LYS A 16 10.04 8.35 -38.35
C LYS A 16 10.66 7.09 -37.76
N TRP A 17 10.71 7.04 -36.43
CA TRP A 17 11.20 5.85 -35.73
C TRP A 17 10.32 4.62 -36.00
N GLU A 18 9.00 4.75 -35.96
CA GLU A 18 8.07 3.66 -36.29
C GLU A 18 8.27 3.20 -37.72
N GLU A 19 8.31 4.12 -38.71
CA GLU A 19 8.42 3.80 -40.12
C GLU A 19 9.79 3.22 -40.51
N GLU A 20 10.89 3.79 -39.99
CA GLU A 20 12.23 3.45 -40.42
C GLU A 20 12.89 2.33 -39.61
N LYS A 21 12.56 2.18 -38.35
CA LYS A 21 13.18 1.23 -37.41
C LYS A 21 12.24 0.10 -37.05
N VAL A 22 11.08 0.44 -36.46
CA VAL A 22 10.14 -0.56 -35.93
C VAL A 22 9.62 -1.43 -37.09
N ALA A 23 9.14 -0.84 -38.17
CA ALA A 23 8.59 -1.59 -39.29
C ALA A 23 9.61 -2.62 -39.86
N LYS A 24 10.87 -2.26 -39.94
CA LYS A 24 11.94 -3.19 -40.39
C LYS A 24 12.19 -4.31 -39.38
N SER A 25 12.13 -3.98 -38.09
CA SER A 25 12.33 -4.96 -37.02
C SER A 25 11.18 -5.96 -36.97
N VAL A 26 9.94 -5.48 -37.05
CA VAL A 26 8.72 -6.31 -37.01
C VAL A 26 8.63 -7.17 -38.29
N ALA A 27 9.02 -6.66 -39.43
CA ALA A 27 9.08 -7.44 -40.67
C ALA A 27 10.06 -8.63 -40.58
N ARG A 28 11.16 -8.49 -39.83
CA ARG A 28 12.15 -9.55 -39.61
C ARG A 28 11.77 -10.48 -38.45
N PHE A 29 11.26 -9.90 -37.34
CA PHE A 29 10.87 -10.59 -36.13
C PHE A 29 9.50 -10.07 -35.69
N PRO A 30 8.40 -10.78 -36.05
CA PRO A 30 7.04 -10.39 -35.66
C PRO A 30 6.88 -10.26 -34.13
N GLU A 31 6.03 -9.36 -33.75
CA GLU A 31 5.70 -9.21 -32.34
C GLU A 31 5.01 -10.46 -31.79
N ARG A 32 5.16 -10.71 -30.49
CA ARG A 32 4.63 -11.90 -29.82
C ARG A 32 3.10 -11.97 -29.78
N LYS A 33 2.43 -10.82 -29.93
CA LYS A 33 0.98 -10.66 -29.94
C LYS A 33 0.61 -9.57 -30.95
N GLU A 34 -0.60 -9.65 -31.47
CA GLU A 34 -1.18 -8.61 -32.32
C GLU A 34 -1.51 -7.34 -31.52
N ARG A 35 -1.83 -7.52 -30.24
CA ARG A 35 -2.21 -6.43 -29.33
C ARG A 35 -1.61 -6.63 -27.94
N PHE A 36 -1.08 -5.56 -27.38
CA PHE A 36 -0.55 -5.50 -26.01
C PHE A 36 -1.47 -4.63 -25.16
N GLU A 37 -2.02 -5.19 -24.10
CA GLU A 37 -2.98 -4.50 -23.23
C GLU A 37 -2.80 -4.90 -21.77
N PHE A 38 -3.23 -4.01 -20.87
CA PHE A 38 -3.39 -4.31 -19.46
C PHE A 38 -4.63 -5.20 -19.24
N THR A 39 -4.73 -5.77 -18.03
CA THR A 39 -5.91 -6.56 -17.61
C THR A 39 -7.22 -5.76 -17.64
N SER A 40 -7.13 -4.44 -17.63
CA SER A 40 -8.27 -3.52 -17.79
C SER A 40 -8.72 -3.29 -19.26
N GLY A 41 -8.07 -3.95 -20.24
CA GLY A 41 -8.36 -3.79 -21.66
C GLY A 41 -7.79 -2.52 -22.30
N ILE A 42 -6.98 -1.76 -21.56
CA ILE A 42 -6.32 -0.57 -22.11
C ILE A 42 -5.10 -1.02 -22.90
N GLU A 43 -5.06 -0.64 -24.17
CA GLU A 43 -3.92 -0.94 -25.03
C GLU A 43 -2.68 -0.12 -24.66
N THR A 44 -1.52 -0.78 -24.66
CA THR A 44 -0.24 -0.14 -24.35
C THR A 44 0.53 0.16 -25.63
N LYS A 45 1.04 1.37 -25.73
CA LYS A 45 1.96 1.77 -26.81
C LYS A 45 3.34 1.17 -26.59
N ARG A 46 4.15 1.05 -27.66
CA ARG A 46 5.57 0.68 -27.56
C ARG A 46 6.39 1.67 -26.78
N ILE A 47 6.02 2.96 -26.89
CA ILE A 47 6.68 4.08 -26.20
C ILE A 47 5.64 5.13 -25.85
N TYR A 48 5.81 5.77 -24.72
CA TYR A 48 5.09 6.98 -24.32
C TYR A 48 6.07 8.15 -24.37
N THR A 49 5.60 9.25 -24.90
CA THR A 49 6.38 10.46 -25.14
C THR A 49 5.69 11.68 -24.49
N PRO A 50 6.35 12.83 -24.41
CA PRO A 50 5.68 14.05 -23.99
C PRO A 50 4.43 14.42 -24.81
N ALA A 51 4.31 13.94 -26.04
CA ALA A 51 3.13 14.16 -26.87
C ALA A 51 1.87 13.43 -26.38
N ASP A 52 2.05 12.40 -25.57
CA ASP A 52 0.94 11.62 -24.98
C ASP A 52 0.30 12.33 -23.78
N ILE A 53 0.95 13.36 -23.26
CA ILE A 53 0.52 14.16 -22.12
C ILE A 53 0.57 15.66 -22.40
N GLU A 54 0.40 16.05 -23.65
CA GLU A 54 0.51 17.46 -24.05
C GLU A 54 -0.52 18.37 -23.40
N ASP A 55 -1.72 17.85 -23.19
CA ASP A 55 -2.84 18.56 -22.57
C ASP A 55 -2.80 18.55 -21.04
N LEU A 56 -1.81 17.86 -20.46
CA LEU A 56 -1.71 17.74 -19.00
C LEU A 56 -1.27 19.07 -18.36
N ASP A 57 -2.12 19.63 -17.50
CA ASP A 57 -1.75 20.72 -16.62
C ASP A 57 -1.15 20.18 -15.31
N TYR A 58 0.08 20.65 -15.02
CA TYR A 58 0.80 20.13 -13.85
C TYR A 58 0.09 20.44 -12.53
N CYS A 59 -0.49 21.63 -12.41
CA CYS A 59 -1.12 22.05 -11.16
C CYS A 59 -2.53 21.45 -10.98
N GLU A 60 -3.28 21.32 -12.07
CA GLU A 60 -4.64 20.79 -12.03
C GLU A 60 -4.67 19.25 -12.01
N ASP A 61 -3.88 18.59 -12.88
CA ASP A 61 -3.93 17.15 -13.06
C ASP A 61 -3.00 16.38 -12.13
N LEU A 62 -1.87 16.97 -11.73
CA LEU A 62 -0.90 16.33 -10.83
C LEU A 62 -0.91 16.95 -9.44
N GLY A 63 -0.85 18.25 -9.32
CA GLY A 63 -0.80 18.98 -8.07
C GLY A 63 0.50 18.80 -7.28
N MET A 64 0.50 19.31 -6.06
CA MET A 64 1.59 19.16 -5.10
C MET A 64 1.25 18.10 -4.06
N PRO A 65 2.24 17.56 -3.31
CA PRO A 65 1.98 16.62 -2.23
C PRO A 65 0.94 17.15 -1.25
N ARG A 66 0.05 16.28 -0.76
CA ARG A 66 -1.06 16.62 0.15
C ARG A 66 -2.13 17.57 -0.40
N GLN A 67 -2.11 17.84 -1.68
CA GLN A 67 -3.14 18.64 -2.36
C GLN A 67 -3.93 17.78 -3.36
N TYR A 68 -5.19 18.14 -3.57
CA TYR A 68 -5.99 17.53 -4.62
C TYR A 68 -5.28 17.73 -5.98
N PRO A 69 -5.26 16.72 -6.84
CA PRO A 69 -5.93 15.40 -6.82
C PRO A 69 -5.16 14.29 -6.10
N PHE A 70 -4.20 14.58 -5.24
CA PHE A 70 -3.42 13.64 -4.42
C PHE A 70 -2.56 12.63 -5.19
N THR A 71 -2.25 12.90 -6.43
CA THR A 71 -1.43 12.01 -7.27
C THR A 71 -0.03 11.77 -6.70
N ARG A 72 0.47 12.72 -5.90
CA ARG A 72 1.76 12.66 -5.19
C ARG A 72 1.62 12.22 -3.74
N GLY A 73 0.48 11.66 -3.39
CA GLY A 73 0.21 11.13 -2.05
C GLY A 73 -0.21 12.18 -1.04
N VAL A 74 -0.47 11.70 0.17
CA VAL A 74 -1.10 12.45 1.27
C VAL A 74 -0.12 13.08 2.25
N GLN A 75 1.19 12.95 2.02
CA GLN A 75 2.24 13.47 2.90
C GLN A 75 2.97 14.63 2.23
N ASP A 76 2.87 15.82 2.82
CA ASP A 76 3.49 17.06 2.34
C ASP A 76 5.02 16.98 2.27
N THR A 77 5.65 16.25 3.19
CA THR A 77 7.11 16.06 3.20
C THR A 77 7.59 14.89 2.34
N MET A 78 6.71 14.18 1.65
CA MET A 78 7.03 12.98 0.85
C MET A 78 7.84 11.96 1.67
N TYR A 79 7.44 11.75 2.93
CA TYR A 79 8.06 10.84 3.90
C TYR A 79 9.50 11.19 4.31
N ARG A 80 9.98 12.41 4.05
CA ARG A 80 11.33 12.85 4.48
C ARG A 80 11.40 13.17 5.97
N GLY A 81 10.28 13.57 6.58
CA GLY A 81 10.21 13.84 8.03
C GLY A 81 9.90 12.58 8.86
N LYS A 82 9.00 11.75 8.37
CA LYS A 82 8.60 10.49 9.02
C LYS A 82 8.19 9.48 7.96
N PHE A 83 8.64 8.25 8.11
CA PHE A 83 8.20 7.15 7.28
C PHE A 83 6.72 6.80 7.52
N TRP A 84 6.17 5.97 6.65
CA TRP A 84 4.87 5.35 6.86
C TRP A 84 4.88 4.48 8.12
N THR A 85 3.71 4.25 8.67
CA THR A 85 3.58 3.35 9.83
C THR A 85 3.85 1.91 9.41
N MET A 86 4.86 1.30 10.00
CA MET A 86 5.10 -0.14 9.91
C MET A 86 4.23 -0.82 10.95
N ARG A 87 3.21 -1.55 10.49
CA ARG A 87 2.19 -2.14 11.34
C ARG A 87 2.02 -3.63 11.04
N MET A 88 2.08 -4.44 12.07
CA MET A 88 1.79 -5.87 11.98
C MET A 88 0.46 -6.16 12.68
N TYR A 89 -0.42 -6.90 12.02
CA TYR A 89 -1.62 -7.47 12.62
C TYR A 89 -1.20 -8.71 13.40
N ALA A 90 -1.31 -8.67 14.73
CA ALA A 90 -0.81 -9.73 15.59
C ALA A 90 -1.69 -9.91 16.83
N GLY A 91 -1.78 -11.13 17.27
CA GLY A 91 -2.47 -11.58 18.47
C GLY A 91 -2.59 -13.10 18.45
N PHE A 92 -2.29 -13.72 19.56
CA PHE A 92 -2.46 -15.17 19.74
C PHE A 92 -2.42 -15.50 21.22
N SER A 93 -3.03 -16.62 21.57
CA SER A 93 -2.99 -17.16 22.94
C SER A 93 -3.45 -16.15 24.00
N THR A 94 -2.61 -15.83 24.95
CA THR A 94 -2.90 -14.94 26.07
C THR A 94 -2.43 -13.50 25.83
N ALA A 95 -2.91 -12.58 26.68
CA ALA A 95 -2.49 -11.19 26.69
C ALA A 95 -0.97 -11.05 26.88
N GLU A 96 -0.37 -11.85 27.76
CA GLU A 96 1.06 -11.85 28.05
C GLU A 96 1.90 -12.33 26.86
N GLU A 97 1.48 -13.38 26.15
CA GLU A 97 2.19 -13.85 24.98
C GLU A 97 2.10 -12.84 23.82
N SER A 98 0.94 -12.23 23.64
CA SER A 98 0.76 -11.15 22.67
C SER A 98 1.60 -9.92 23.03
N ASN A 99 1.72 -9.56 24.31
CA ASN A 99 2.60 -8.49 24.79
C ASN A 99 4.06 -8.73 24.40
N LYS A 100 4.59 -9.93 24.65
CA LYS A 100 5.95 -10.30 24.25
C LYS A 100 6.15 -10.13 22.74
N ARG A 101 5.19 -10.55 21.94
CA ARG A 101 5.24 -10.40 20.48
C ARG A 101 5.24 -8.94 20.07
N TYR A 102 4.44 -8.07 20.68
CA TYR A 102 4.42 -6.64 20.39
C TYR A 102 5.75 -5.97 20.74
N LYS A 103 6.32 -6.25 21.89
CA LYS A 103 7.65 -5.74 22.28
C LYS A 103 8.70 -6.13 21.24
N TYR A 104 8.72 -7.40 20.84
CA TYR A 104 9.61 -7.88 19.77
C TYR A 104 9.39 -7.13 18.45
N LEU A 105 8.15 -6.90 18.02
CA LEU A 105 7.85 -6.16 16.79
C LEU A 105 8.33 -4.71 16.87
N ILE A 106 8.12 -4.04 17.98
CA ILE A 106 8.60 -2.66 18.20
C ILE A 106 10.12 -2.59 18.16
N GLU A 107 10.82 -3.50 18.82
CA GLU A 107 12.27 -3.62 18.80
C GLU A 107 12.83 -3.86 17.40
N ASN A 108 12.04 -4.50 16.53
CA ASN A 108 12.37 -4.75 15.14
C ASN A 108 11.77 -3.73 14.14
N GLY A 109 11.41 -2.54 14.62
CA GLY A 109 11.07 -1.40 13.78
C GLY A 109 9.58 -1.19 13.49
N SER A 110 8.67 -1.95 14.09
CA SER A 110 7.24 -1.64 14.02
C SER A 110 6.94 -0.34 14.74
N SER A 111 6.23 0.56 14.08
CA SER A 111 5.74 1.84 14.64
C SER A 111 4.24 1.87 14.87
N GLY A 112 3.56 0.76 14.59
CA GLY A 112 2.15 0.57 14.83
C GLY A 112 1.83 -0.86 15.23
N LEU A 113 0.81 -1.00 16.05
CA LEU A 113 0.27 -2.27 16.51
C LEU A 113 -1.17 -2.41 16.03
N SER A 114 -1.51 -3.53 15.45
CA SER A 114 -2.89 -3.89 15.11
C SER A 114 -3.24 -5.19 15.80
N VAL A 115 -4.35 -5.17 16.52
CA VAL A 115 -4.73 -6.27 17.39
C VAL A 115 -5.57 -7.28 16.64
N ALA A 116 -5.10 -8.53 16.63
CA ALA A 116 -5.93 -9.67 16.28
C ALA A 116 -6.57 -10.23 17.56
N PHE A 117 -7.83 -9.94 17.78
CA PHE A 117 -8.63 -10.62 18.80
C PHE A 117 -9.06 -12.00 18.33
N ASP A 118 -9.20 -12.95 19.23
CA ASP A 118 -9.78 -14.25 18.89
C ASP A 118 -11.29 -14.16 18.61
N LEU A 119 -11.84 -15.22 18.09
CA LEU A 119 -13.24 -15.21 17.65
C LEU A 119 -14.21 -15.01 18.81
N ALA A 120 -13.95 -15.60 19.98
CA ALA A 120 -14.77 -15.43 21.16
C ALA A 120 -14.84 -13.95 21.57
N THR A 121 -13.71 -13.30 21.70
CA THR A 121 -13.61 -11.87 22.00
C THR A 121 -14.33 -11.00 20.97
N GLN A 122 -14.15 -11.28 19.67
CA GLN A 122 -14.82 -10.54 18.59
C GLN A 122 -16.34 -10.66 18.64
N MET A 123 -16.85 -11.81 19.06
CA MET A 123 -18.29 -12.08 19.19
C MET A 123 -18.88 -11.61 20.54
N GLY A 124 -18.02 -11.14 21.47
CA GLY A 124 -18.45 -10.69 22.79
C GLY A 124 -18.68 -11.80 23.79
N TYR A 125 -18.09 -12.97 23.59
CA TYR A 125 -18.13 -14.08 24.53
C TYR A 125 -16.90 -14.09 25.43
N ASP A 126 -17.12 -14.49 26.68
CA ASP A 126 -16.05 -14.79 27.62
C ASP A 126 -15.37 -16.12 27.27
N SER A 127 -14.08 -16.24 27.59
CA SER A 127 -13.30 -17.46 27.33
C SER A 127 -13.83 -18.69 28.07
N SER A 128 -14.58 -18.49 29.16
CA SER A 128 -15.21 -19.55 29.95
C SER A 128 -16.53 -20.08 29.38
N GLU A 129 -17.13 -19.35 28.41
CA GLU A 129 -18.38 -19.75 27.78
C GLU A 129 -18.24 -21.05 27.00
N GLU A 130 -19.27 -21.91 27.02
CA GLU A 130 -19.28 -23.20 26.33
C GLU A 130 -19.07 -23.01 24.81
N ILE A 131 -19.66 -21.99 24.22
CA ILE A 131 -19.53 -21.67 22.80
C ILE A 131 -18.09 -21.28 22.39
N SER A 132 -17.29 -20.80 23.33
CA SER A 132 -15.90 -20.39 23.12
C SER A 132 -14.92 -21.56 23.10
N GLN A 133 -15.37 -22.76 23.51
CA GLN A 133 -14.50 -23.92 23.59
C GLN A 133 -13.85 -24.28 22.24
N GLY A 134 -12.55 -24.42 22.29
CA GLY A 134 -11.75 -24.76 21.11
C GLY A 134 -11.45 -23.58 20.17
N ALA A 135 -11.95 -22.36 20.43
CA ALA A 135 -11.65 -21.15 19.66
C ALA A 135 -10.74 -20.16 20.42
N VAL A 136 -10.73 -20.23 21.74
CA VAL A 136 -9.96 -19.32 22.62
C VAL A 136 -8.48 -19.30 22.27
N GLY A 137 -7.94 -18.12 21.96
CA GLY A 137 -6.52 -17.89 21.71
C GLY A 137 -5.93 -18.56 20.46
N LYS A 138 -6.73 -19.20 19.61
CA LYS A 138 -6.23 -19.88 18.40
C LYS A 138 -5.90 -18.92 17.26
N VAL A 139 -6.82 -18.04 16.93
CA VAL A 139 -6.69 -17.10 15.81
C VAL A 139 -6.90 -15.69 16.38
N GLY A 140 -5.95 -15.26 17.17
CA GLY A 140 -6.03 -14.00 17.87
C GLY A 140 -5.85 -14.17 19.38
N VAL A 141 -5.80 -13.05 20.11
CA VAL A 141 -5.65 -13.02 21.56
C VAL A 141 -7.02 -13.01 22.23
N ALA A 142 -7.17 -13.82 23.26
CA ALA A 142 -8.35 -13.80 24.14
C ALA A 142 -8.24 -12.62 25.10
N ILE A 143 -9.30 -11.81 25.17
CA ILE A 143 -9.44 -10.65 26.07
C ILE A 143 -10.82 -10.71 26.71
N ASP A 144 -10.88 -11.07 27.96
CA ASP A 144 -12.12 -11.18 28.70
C ASP A 144 -12.38 -9.96 29.61
N SER A 145 -11.32 -9.19 29.88
CA SER A 145 -11.42 -8.08 30.84
C SER A 145 -10.47 -6.92 30.49
N LEU A 146 -10.75 -5.76 31.10
CA LEU A 146 -9.83 -4.62 31.09
C LEU A 146 -8.43 -4.99 31.58
N LYS A 147 -8.34 -5.93 32.52
CA LYS A 147 -7.07 -6.38 33.08
C LYS A 147 -6.20 -7.10 32.03
N ASP A 148 -6.82 -7.82 31.10
CA ASP A 148 -6.11 -8.48 30.01
C ASP A 148 -5.62 -7.45 28.99
N MET A 149 -6.40 -6.40 28.74
CA MET A 149 -5.93 -5.26 27.91
C MET A 149 -4.74 -4.53 28.55
N GLU A 150 -4.77 -4.28 29.88
CA GLU A 150 -3.64 -3.70 30.60
C GLU A 150 -2.39 -4.58 30.46
N ARG A 151 -2.49 -5.89 30.72
CA ARG A 151 -1.40 -6.85 30.61
C ARG A 151 -0.81 -6.89 29.20
N ARG A 152 -1.69 -6.83 28.21
CA ARG A 152 -1.28 -6.87 26.80
C ARG A 152 -0.45 -5.66 26.38
N PHE A 153 -0.72 -4.49 26.92
CA PHE A 153 0.06 -3.27 26.67
C PHE A 153 1.08 -2.94 27.76
N ASP A 154 1.25 -3.81 28.73
CA ASP A 154 2.18 -3.58 29.83
C ASP A 154 3.60 -3.30 29.33
N GLY A 155 4.21 -2.20 29.77
CA GLY A 155 5.55 -1.77 29.41
C GLY A 155 5.69 -1.29 27.94
N ILE A 156 4.59 -1.10 27.19
CA ILE A 156 4.60 -0.50 25.87
C ILE A 156 4.27 0.99 25.99
N THR A 157 5.14 1.84 25.45
CA THR A 157 4.98 3.30 25.45
C THR A 157 3.99 3.70 24.34
N LEU A 158 2.69 3.77 24.68
CA LEU A 158 1.60 3.96 23.71
C LEU A 158 1.62 5.30 22.97
N ASP A 159 2.27 6.32 23.52
CA ASP A 159 2.47 7.61 22.85
C ASP A 159 3.50 7.56 21.70
N LYS A 160 4.32 6.52 21.65
CA LYS A 160 5.33 6.31 20.61
C LYS A 160 4.87 5.39 19.48
N VAL A 161 3.78 4.68 19.66
CA VAL A 161 3.23 3.76 18.66
C VAL A 161 1.77 4.08 18.38
N THR A 162 1.32 3.80 17.16
CA THR A 162 -0.10 3.87 16.83
C THR A 162 -0.74 2.51 17.07
N THR A 163 -1.94 2.48 17.65
CA THR A 163 -2.68 1.23 17.86
C THR A 163 -3.99 1.22 17.08
N SER A 164 -4.39 0.04 16.61
CA SER A 164 -5.73 -0.23 16.10
C SER A 164 -6.26 -1.52 16.72
N LEU A 165 -7.55 -1.51 17.02
CA LEU A 165 -8.28 -2.58 17.70
C LEU A 165 -9.41 -3.08 16.80
#